data_8cd93106cc70ebc09fedd7f349e86cb3
#
_entry.id   8cd93106cc70ebc09fedd7f349e86cb3
#
_cell.length_a   1.000
_cell.length_b   1.000
_cell.length_c   1.000
_cell.angle_alpha   90.00
_cell.angle_beta   90.00
_cell.angle_gamma   90.00
#
_symmetry.space_group_name_H-M   'P 1'
#
loop_
_entity.id
_entity.type
_entity.pdbx_description
1 polymer ?
#
loop_
_entity_poly.entity_id
_entity_poly.type
_entity_poly.pdbx_seq_one_letter_code
_entity_poly.pdbx_strand_id
1 'polypeptide(L)'
;MSDLFDQALLADEPQPHTEREGRAARRDRAERKRRRRRRTAIAVTVSVLLVIGLGVGAYVLIRPLFDGRDTPAADDFPGPGSGSVSVTISEGATGAAMGDSLVEAGVVASRQAFVEAFSANPDAPQIQPGTYELMTEMRAEDAVAALLNPANKSELRITVPEGWRASQIFERIASVAQIPLEEVEAAAQDRAAIGLPEQAAENPEGWFAATTYILEPDADATQILAAMVAQTTSTLASYQVPVEQQHEVLTKASIIEHEVNRDEDRGKVARVLENRLANCSGDGLIGMDSTINYGVGRSGGVPERSELTNADNPYNTRIHPGLPPTPIGAPGAAAIEAVLDPPEGDWCYFVTVDLDTGETRFTGDYSEHLQNQELFRQWLANNPTEETEG
;
A
#
# COMPACT_ATOMS: atom_id res chain seq x y z
N MET A 1 -27.81 -42.37 44.99
CA MET A 1 -28.82 -42.45 46.06
C MET A 1 -30.12 -42.78 45.36
N SER A 2 -30.38 -44.10 45.28
CA SER A 2 -31.20 -44.81 46.31
C SER A 2 -32.63 -44.32 46.20
N ASP A 3 -33.50 -45.01 45.93
CA ASP A 3 -34.13 -46.29 46.10
C ASP A 3 -35.57 -46.12 45.67
N LEU A 4 -36.13 -46.99 45.00
CA LEU A 4 -37.20 -47.81 45.52
C LEU A 4 -37.70 -48.82 44.48
N PHE A 5 -37.09 -49.91 44.51
CA PHE A 5 -37.64 -51.19 44.08
C PHE A 5 -38.56 -51.71 45.23
N ASP A 6 -39.52 -52.45 44.82
CA ASP A 6 -40.17 -53.51 45.56
C ASP A 6 -41.62 -53.29 45.97
N GLN A 7 -42.27 -54.32 45.70
CA GLN A 7 -43.51 -54.92 46.22
C GLN A 7 -44.66 -54.99 45.24
N ALA A 8 -45.25 -56.09 44.97
CA ALA A 8 -45.22 -57.43 45.43
C ALA A 8 -46.10 -58.31 44.55
N LEU A 9 -45.65 -59.48 44.34
CA LEU A 9 -46.44 -60.66 43.97
C LEU A 9 -47.60 -60.90 44.92
N LEU A 10 -48.72 -61.22 44.36
CA LEU A 10 -49.52 -62.42 44.89
C LEU A 10 -50.59 -62.81 43.86
N ALA A 11 -50.65 -64.10 43.67
CA ALA A 11 -51.50 -64.90 42.81
C ALA A 11 -52.97 -64.87 43.16
N ASP A 12 -53.82 -65.09 42.18
CA ASP A 12 -54.97 -65.96 42.37
C ASP A 12 -55.31 -66.73 41.11
N GLU A 13 -55.65 -68.01 41.29
CA GLU A 13 -55.84 -69.05 40.30
C GLU A 13 -57.23 -69.11 39.67
N PRO A 14 -57.46 -69.96 38.65
CA PRO A 14 -58.54 -69.72 37.67
C PRO A 14 -59.81 -70.60 37.98
N GLN A 15 -60.89 -70.13 37.51
CA GLN A 15 -62.11 -70.93 37.34
C GLN A 15 -62.59 -71.00 35.90
N PRO A 16 -63.08 -72.12 35.39
CA PRO A 16 -63.33 -72.39 33.98
C PRO A 16 -64.76 -71.96 33.55
N HIS A 17 -64.91 -71.18 32.54
CA HIS A 17 -66.21 -70.97 31.87
C HIS A 17 -66.15 -71.11 30.34
N THR A 18 -66.73 -72.22 29.94
CA THR A 18 -67.41 -72.61 28.69
C THR A 18 -67.07 -71.92 27.35
N GLU A 19 -66.55 -72.78 26.45
CA GLU A 19 -66.08 -72.54 25.07
C GLU A 19 -67.16 -72.13 24.02
N ARG A 20 -68.34 -71.76 24.33
CA ARG A 20 -69.36 -71.42 23.30
C ARG A 20 -69.64 -69.94 23.04
N GLU A 21 -69.34 -69.04 23.92
CA GLU A 21 -69.58 -67.56 23.69
C GLU A 21 -68.41 -66.88 23.07
N GLY A 22 -67.22 -67.42 22.96
CA GLY A 22 -66.01 -66.80 22.47
C GLY A 22 -65.92 -66.65 20.93
N ARG A 23 -66.70 -67.40 20.17
CA ARG A 23 -66.61 -67.37 18.68
C ARG A 23 -67.39 -66.26 18.05
N ALA A 24 -68.54 -65.83 18.58
CA ALA A 24 -69.34 -64.73 18.07
C ALA A 24 -68.68 -63.38 18.38
N ALA A 25 -68.15 -63.17 19.57
CA ALA A 25 -67.45 -61.92 19.95
C ALA A 25 -66.14 -61.67 19.18
N ARG A 26 -65.48 -62.74 18.72
CA ARG A 26 -64.25 -62.60 17.88
C ARG A 26 -64.56 -62.19 16.44
N ARG A 27 -65.67 -62.60 15.86
CA ARG A 27 -66.08 -62.17 14.49
C ARG A 27 -66.52 -60.71 14.49
N ASP A 28 -67.30 -60.22 15.41
CA ASP A 28 -67.67 -58.81 15.52
C ASP A 28 -66.52 -57.85 15.76
N ARG A 29 -65.54 -58.26 16.58
CA ARG A 29 -64.31 -57.46 16.79
C ARG A 29 -63.42 -57.42 15.53
N ALA A 30 -63.36 -58.49 14.75
CA ALA A 30 -62.61 -58.54 13.52
C ALA A 30 -63.26 -57.65 12.42
N GLU A 31 -64.58 -57.65 12.31
CA GLU A 31 -65.30 -56.79 11.36
C GLU A 31 -65.21 -55.28 11.72
N ARG A 32 -65.35 -54.95 13.02
CA ARG A 32 -65.21 -53.58 13.51
C ARG A 32 -63.75 -53.09 13.30
N LYS A 33 -62.74 -53.95 13.50
CA LYS A 33 -61.34 -53.63 13.25
C LYS A 33 -61.04 -53.46 11.76
N ARG A 34 -61.69 -54.24 10.90
CA ARG A 34 -61.59 -54.12 9.43
C ARG A 34 -62.30 -52.86 8.93
N ARG A 35 -63.46 -52.50 9.47
CA ARG A 35 -64.16 -51.25 9.14
C ARG A 35 -63.39 -50.03 9.66
N ARG A 36 -62.82 -50.07 10.86
CA ARG A 36 -61.94 -48.98 11.37
C ARG A 36 -60.70 -48.82 10.48
N ARG A 37 -60.01 -49.90 10.13
CA ARG A 37 -58.82 -49.85 9.27
C ARG A 37 -59.17 -49.30 7.87
N ARG A 38 -60.31 -49.67 7.28
CA ARG A 38 -60.76 -49.13 6.01
C ARG A 38 -61.09 -47.62 6.10
N ARG A 39 -61.79 -47.22 7.21
CA ARG A 39 -62.07 -45.79 7.43
C ARG A 39 -60.81 -44.96 7.68
N THR A 40 -59.84 -45.48 8.43
CA THR A 40 -58.57 -44.82 8.66
C THR A 40 -57.75 -44.80 7.38
N ALA A 41 -57.72 -45.87 6.59
CA ALA A 41 -57.00 -45.85 5.29
C ALA A 41 -57.63 -44.82 4.32
N ILE A 42 -58.96 -44.80 4.23
CA ILE A 42 -59.64 -43.80 3.37
C ILE A 42 -59.38 -42.38 3.90
N ALA A 43 -59.42 -42.15 5.22
CA ALA A 43 -59.17 -40.81 5.80
C ALA A 43 -57.70 -40.38 5.54
N VAL A 44 -56.73 -41.27 5.69
CA VAL A 44 -55.32 -40.99 5.37
C VAL A 44 -55.14 -40.73 3.90
N THR A 45 -55.75 -41.53 3.01
CA THR A 45 -55.63 -41.28 1.57
C THR A 45 -56.24 -39.95 1.15
N VAL A 46 -57.43 -39.60 1.71
CA VAL A 46 -58.08 -38.30 1.46
C VAL A 46 -57.21 -37.14 2.00
N SER A 47 -56.62 -37.30 3.20
CA SER A 47 -55.74 -36.27 3.78
C SER A 47 -54.46 -36.09 2.94
N VAL A 48 -53.85 -37.16 2.43
CA VAL A 48 -52.70 -37.11 1.56
C VAL A 48 -53.05 -36.43 0.23
N LEU A 49 -54.18 -36.78 -0.35
CA LEU A 49 -54.66 -36.16 -1.59
C LEU A 49 -54.98 -34.66 -1.39
N LEU A 50 -55.54 -34.28 -0.22
CA LEU A 50 -55.79 -32.88 0.13
C LEU A 50 -54.47 -32.11 0.31
N VAL A 51 -53.46 -32.69 0.97
CA VAL A 51 -52.14 -32.08 1.12
C VAL A 51 -51.44 -31.91 -0.21
N ILE A 52 -51.51 -32.95 -1.06
CA ILE A 52 -50.95 -32.88 -2.43
C ILE A 52 -51.71 -31.84 -3.25
N GLY A 53 -53.03 -31.82 -3.19
CA GLY A 53 -53.87 -30.84 -3.89
C GLY A 53 -53.62 -29.39 -3.42
N LEU A 54 -53.45 -29.17 -2.10
CA LEU A 54 -53.04 -27.88 -1.55
C LEU A 54 -51.63 -27.51 -1.95
N GLY A 55 -50.68 -28.46 -1.94
CA GLY A 55 -49.30 -28.26 -2.36
C GLY A 55 -49.20 -27.91 -3.86
N VAL A 56 -49.94 -28.63 -4.72
CA VAL A 56 -49.99 -28.34 -6.15
C VAL A 56 -50.75 -27.03 -6.42
N GLY A 57 -51.83 -26.75 -5.70
CA GLY A 57 -52.55 -25.47 -5.80
C GLY A 57 -51.69 -24.29 -5.37
N ALA A 58 -50.99 -24.42 -4.25
CA ALA A 58 -50.03 -23.41 -3.80
C ALA A 58 -48.87 -23.22 -4.81
N TYR A 59 -48.34 -24.32 -5.34
CA TYR A 59 -47.26 -24.27 -6.38
C TYR A 59 -47.77 -23.57 -7.65
N VAL A 60 -48.97 -23.88 -8.15
CA VAL A 60 -49.54 -23.27 -9.34
C VAL A 60 -49.89 -21.79 -9.12
N LEU A 61 -50.32 -21.41 -7.89
CA LEU A 61 -50.63 -20.02 -7.53
C LEU A 61 -49.35 -19.18 -7.26
N ILE A 62 -48.28 -19.81 -6.79
CA ILE A 62 -47.05 -19.13 -6.43
C ILE A 62 -46.06 -19.11 -7.63
N ARG A 63 -46.13 -20.10 -8.49
CA ARG A 63 -45.28 -20.20 -9.70
C ARG A 63 -45.33 -18.93 -10.57
N PRO A 64 -46.47 -18.30 -10.90
CA PRO A 64 -46.51 -17.06 -11.67
C PRO A 64 -45.95 -15.85 -10.92
N LEU A 65 -45.72 -15.95 -9.59
CA LEU A 65 -45.06 -14.92 -8.79
C LEU A 65 -43.50 -15.08 -8.87
N PHE A 66 -43.02 -16.24 -9.29
CA PHE A 66 -41.60 -16.54 -9.50
C PHE A 66 -41.24 -16.76 -10.98
N ASP A 67 -42.16 -17.17 -11.83
CA ASP A 67 -41.98 -17.21 -13.29
C ASP A 67 -42.25 -15.82 -13.85
N GLY A 68 -41.18 -15.08 -14.07
CA GLY A 68 -41.18 -13.96 -15.01
C GLY A 68 -41.93 -12.72 -14.53
N ARG A 69 -41.38 -11.98 -13.61
CA ARG A 69 -41.18 -10.59 -14.01
C ARG A 69 -40.14 -10.64 -15.12
N ASP A 70 -40.58 -10.55 -16.37
CA ASP A 70 -39.74 -9.89 -17.38
C ASP A 70 -39.45 -8.51 -16.78
N THR A 71 -38.38 -8.39 -16.01
CA THR A 71 -37.76 -7.08 -15.76
C THR A 71 -37.49 -6.59 -17.17
N PRO A 72 -38.04 -5.43 -17.58
CA PRO A 72 -37.67 -4.86 -18.87
C PRO A 72 -36.16 -4.89 -18.91
N ALA A 73 -35.56 -5.40 -20.01
CA ALA A 73 -34.12 -5.43 -20.16
C ALA A 73 -33.63 -4.02 -19.79
N ALA A 74 -32.64 -3.96 -18.87
CA ALA A 74 -32.13 -2.68 -18.44
C ALA A 74 -31.67 -1.91 -19.67
N ASP A 75 -32.00 -0.65 -19.77
CA ASP A 75 -31.51 0.21 -20.86
C ASP A 75 -29.98 0.15 -20.83
N ASP A 76 -29.39 -0.33 -21.91
CA ASP A 76 -27.93 -0.40 -22.09
C ASP A 76 -27.55 0.19 -23.45
N PHE A 77 -26.34 0.75 -23.52
CA PHE A 77 -25.80 1.24 -24.79
C PHE A 77 -25.35 0.06 -25.68
N PRO A 78 -25.39 0.22 -26.99
CA PRO A 78 -24.94 -0.83 -27.91
C PRO A 78 -23.41 -1.05 -27.89
N GLY A 79 -22.64 -0.08 -27.32
CA GLY A 79 -21.18 -0.08 -27.31
C GLY A 79 -20.57 0.08 -28.72
N PRO A 80 -19.27 0.08 -28.86
CA PRO A 80 -18.23 -0.02 -27.82
C PRO A 80 -18.01 1.27 -27.02
N GLY A 81 -18.64 2.38 -27.36
CA GLY A 81 -18.46 3.72 -26.79
C GLY A 81 -17.68 4.68 -27.69
N SER A 82 -17.60 5.95 -27.28
CA SER A 82 -16.90 7.01 -28.00
C SER A 82 -16.33 8.06 -27.04
N GLY A 83 -15.33 8.83 -27.51
CA GLY A 83 -14.69 9.88 -26.69
C GLY A 83 -13.91 9.32 -25.49
N SER A 84 -13.67 10.15 -24.49
CA SER A 84 -13.03 9.79 -23.23
C SER A 84 -13.62 10.63 -22.10
N VAL A 85 -13.80 10.01 -20.92
CA VAL A 85 -14.26 10.66 -19.71
C VAL A 85 -13.55 10.02 -18.50
N SER A 86 -13.16 10.87 -17.56
CA SER A 86 -12.54 10.44 -16.31
C SER A 86 -13.63 10.10 -15.28
N VAL A 87 -13.53 8.93 -14.65
CA VAL A 87 -14.49 8.45 -13.63
C VAL A 87 -13.74 7.93 -12.42
N THR A 88 -14.06 8.46 -11.24
CA THR A 88 -13.44 8.02 -9.99
C THR A 88 -14.30 6.97 -9.29
N ILE A 89 -13.71 5.81 -9.01
CA ILE A 89 -14.29 4.74 -8.21
C ILE A 89 -13.74 4.86 -6.79
N SER A 90 -14.60 5.20 -5.84
CA SER A 90 -14.22 5.38 -4.44
C SER A 90 -13.84 4.07 -3.76
N GLU A 91 -13.01 4.14 -2.73
CA GLU A 91 -12.64 2.98 -1.91
C GLU A 91 -13.89 2.37 -1.26
N GLY A 92 -14.04 1.05 -1.35
CA GLY A 92 -15.20 0.31 -0.84
C GLY A 92 -16.49 0.52 -1.62
N ALA A 93 -16.46 1.13 -2.81
CA ALA A 93 -17.66 1.31 -3.63
C ALA A 93 -18.28 -0.04 -3.99
N THR A 94 -19.60 -0.15 -3.78
CA THR A 94 -20.37 -1.32 -4.24
C THR A 94 -20.62 -1.24 -5.74
N GLY A 95 -20.94 -2.38 -6.40
CA GLY A 95 -21.32 -2.38 -7.81
C GLY A 95 -22.44 -1.40 -8.14
N ALA A 96 -23.36 -1.14 -7.20
CA ALA A 96 -24.42 -0.14 -7.37
C ALA A 96 -23.87 1.29 -7.34
N ALA A 97 -22.95 1.60 -6.43
CA ALA A 97 -22.31 2.91 -6.33
C ALA A 97 -21.43 3.20 -7.56
N MET A 98 -20.67 2.20 -8.01
CA MET A 98 -19.90 2.29 -9.26
C MET A 98 -20.84 2.58 -10.45
N GLY A 99 -21.97 1.86 -10.53
CA GLY A 99 -22.97 2.09 -11.58
C GLY A 99 -23.54 3.51 -11.56
N ASP A 100 -23.78 4.09 -10.38
CA ASP A 100 -24.25 5.47 -10.26
C ASP A 100 -23.20 6.47 -10.79
N SER A 101 -21.92 6.32 -10.41
CA SER A 101 -20.82 7.17 -10.93
C SER A 101 -20.65 7.05 -12.46
N LEU A 102 -20.79 5.83 -13.00
CA LEU A 102 -20.67 5.59 -14.44
C LEU A 102 -21.85 6.17 -15.23
N VAL A 103 -23.06 6.17 -14.67
CA VAL A 103 -24.24 6.83 -15.27
C VAL A 103 -24.07 8.34 -15.26
N GLU A 104 -23.64 8.91 -14.14
CA GLU A 104 -23.39 10.35 -14.00
C GLU A 104 -22.35 10.85 -15.01
N ALA A 105 -21.31 10.04 -15.25
CA ALA A 105 -20.28 10.32 -16.25
C ALA A 105 -20.69 10.00 -17.70
N GLY A 106 -21.88 9.42 -17.92
CA GLY A 106 -22.35 9.06 -19.26
C GLY A 106 -21.63 7.85 -19.89
N VAL A 107 -20.96 7.04 -19.07
CA VAL A 107 -20.27 5.83 -19.53
C VAL A 107 -21.26 4.71 -19.82
N VAL A 108 -22.24 4.46 -18.95
CA VAL A 108 -23.27 3.44 -19.11
C VAL A 108 -24.66 4.05 -19.10
N ALA A 109 -25.60 3.40 -19.78
CA ALA A 109 -26.97 3.90 -19.93
C ALA A 109 -27.77 3.84 -18.61
N SER A 110 -27.55 2.79 -17.81
CA SER A 110 -28.25 2.63 -16.55
C SER A 110 -27.42 1.91 -15.49
N ARG A 111 -27.66 2.26 -14.21
CA ARG A 111 -27.10 1.54 -13.07
C ARG A 111 -27.47 0.06 -13.09
N GLN A 112 -28.70 -0.27 -13.50
CA GLN A 112 -29.18 -1.64 -13.49
C GLN A 112 -28.39 -2.50 -14.49
N ALA A 113 -28.14 -2.01 -15.72
CA ALA A 113 -27.34 -2.71 -16.72
C ALA A 113 -25.91 -2.97 -16.17
N PHE A 114 -25.29 -1.96 -15.55
CA PHE A 114 -23.97 -2.14 -14.95
C PHE A 114 -23.96 -3.17 -13.82
N VAL A 115 -24.93 -3.14 -12.89
CA VAL A 115 -25.01 -4.10 -11.78
C VAL A 115 -25.23 -5.52 -12.29
N GLU A 116 -26.03 -5.70 -13.34
CA GLU A 116 -26.23 -7.01 -13.99
C GLU A 116 -24.93 -7.51 -14.61
N ALA A 117 -24.21 -6.68 -15.38
CA ALA A 117 -22.91 -7.00 -15.97
C ALA A 117 -21.85 -7.28 -14.89
N PHE A 118 -21.78 -6.46 -13.85
CA PHE A 118 -20.90 -6.64 -12.70
C PHE A 118 -21.12 -7.98 -11.99
N SER A 119 -22.40 -8.33 -11.76
CA SER A 119 -22.78 -9.60 -11.10
C SER A 119 -22.52 -10.82 -11.98
N ALA A 120 -22.55 -10.67 -13.30
CA ALA A 120 -22.27 -11.72 -14.26
C ALA A 120 -20.77 -11.99 -14.46
N ASN A 121 -19.90 -11.04 -14.13
CA ASN A 121 -18.45 -11.15 -14.29
C ASN A 121 -17.80 -11.61 -12.97
N PRO A 122 -17.17 -12.80 -12.91
CA PRO A 122 -16.56 -13.32 -11.69
C PRO A 122 -15.36 -12.51 -11.20
N ASP A 123 -14.70 -11.74 -12.09
CA ASP A 123 -13.55 -10.91 -11.75
C ASP A 123 -13.93 -9.48 -11.32
N ALA A 124 -15.20 -9.07 -11.49
CA ALA A 124 -15.66 -7.74 -11.13
C ALA A 124 -15.33 -7.30 -9.68
N PRO A 125 -15.31 -8.20 -8.67
CA PRO A 125 -14.87 -7.83 -7.33
C PRO A 125 -13.38 -7.42 -7.23
N GLN A 126 -12.57 -7.63 -8.27
CA GLN A 126 -11.17 -7.21 -8.34
C GLN A 126 -10.99 -5.78 -8.88
N ILE A 127 -12.07 -5.10 -9.30
CA ILE A 127 -12.01 -3.69 -9.68
C ILE A 127 -11.47 -2.88 -8.50
N GLN A 128 -10.36 -2.17 -8.73
CA GLN A 128 -9.70 -1.38 -7.72
C GLN A 128 -10.30 0.02 -7.62
N PRO A 129 -10.27 0.66 -6.45
CA PRO A 129 -10.57 2.10 -6.36
C PRO A 129 -9.52 2.90 -7.14
N GLY A 130 -9.91 4.10 -7.58
CA GLY A 130 -9.06 5.01 -8.34
C GLY A 130 -9.80 5.62 -9.52
N THR A 131 -9.11 6.49 -10.24
CA THR A 131 -9.65 7.20 -11.39
C THR A 131 -9.34 6.45 -12.69
N TYR A 132 -10.35 6.33 -13.55
CA TYR A 132 -10.29 5.59 -14.81
C TYR A 132 -10.65 6.49 -15.99
N GLU A 133 -9.88 6.38 -17.07
CA GLU A 133 -10.22 6.96 -18.37
C GLU A 133 -11.06 5.95 -19.15
N LEU A 134 -12.35 6.24 -19.32
CA LEU A 134 -13.31 5.38 -19.98
C LEU A 134 -13.93 6.09 -21.18
N MET A 135 -14.51 5.36 -22.10
CA MET A 135 -15.32 5.93 -23.17
C MET A 135 -16.73 6.25 -22.67
N THR A 136 -17.37 7.26 -23.20
CA THR A 136 -18.81 7.48 -23.01
C THR A 136 -19.62 6.51 -23.87
N GLU A 137 -20.85 6.23 -23.48
CA GLU A 137 -21.80 5.36 -24.20
C GLU A 137 -21.31 3.92 -24.42
N MET A 138 -20.57 3.38 -23.44
CA MET A 138 -20.13 1.99 -23.44
C MET A 138 -21.28 1.06 -23.07
N ARG A 139 -21.27 -0.16 -23.64
CA ARG A 139 -22.08 -1.25 -23.12
C ARG A 139 -21.61 -1.59 -21.70
N ALA A 140 -22.54 -1.91 -20.79
CA ALA A 140 -22.25 -2.18 -19.39
C ALA A 140 -21.19 -3.29 -19.19
N GLU A 141 -21.22 -4.34 -20.02
CA GLU A 141 -20.22 -5.42 -19.99
C GLU A 141 -18.81 -4.92 -20.39
N ASP A 142 -18.74 -4.04 -21.40
CA ASP A 142 -17.48 -3.43 -21.84
C ASP A 142 -16.93 -2.47 -20.78
N ALA A 143 -17.81 -1.76 -20.05
CA ALA A 143 -17.42 -0.89 -18.95
C ALA A 143 -16.82 -1.70 -17.77
N VAL A 144 -17.40 -2.86 -17.41
CA VAL A 144 -16.81 -3.77 -16.41
C VAL A 144 -15.43 -4.25 -16.85
N ALA A 145 -15.30 -4.67 -18.11
CA ALA A 145 -14.01 -5.12 -18.67
C ALA A 145 -12.98 -3.98 -18.70
N ALA A 146 -13.40 -2.75 -19.00
CA ALA A 146 -12.54 -1.57 -19.01
C ALA A 146 -12.06 -1.21 -17.60
N LEU A 147 -12.90 -1.31 -16.57
CA LEU A 147 -12.51 -1.09 -15.16
C LEU A 147 -11.56 -2.18 -14.63
N LEU A 148 -11.61 -3.39 -15.17
CA LEU A 148 -10.67 -4.46 -14.83
C LEU A 148 -9.31 -4.32 -15.53
N ASN A 149 -9.23 -3.50 -16.59
CA ASN A 149 -8.00 -3.28 -17.32
C ASN A 149 -7.14 -2.20 -16.66
N PRO A 150 -5.96 -2.54 -16.10
CA PRO A 150 -5.09 -1.56 -15.44
C PRO A 150 -4.62 -0.42 -16.35
N ALA A 151 -4.62 -0.63 -17.68
CA ALA A 151 -4.22 0.41 -18.62
C ALA A 151 -5.21 1.59 -18.70
N ASN A 152 -6.44 1.41 -18.24
CA ASN A 152 -7.46 2.46 -18.19
C ASN A 152 -7.46 3.22 -16.86
N LYS A 153 -6.68 2.78 -15.86
CA LYS A 153 -6.53 3.49 -14.60
C LYS A 153 -5.61 4.68 -14.80
N SER A 154 -6.14 5.87 -14.59
CA SER A 154 -5.36 7.10 -14.60
C SER A 154 -4.64 7.26 -13.27
N GLU A 155 -3.35 7.50 -13.32
CA GLU A 155 -2.50 7.59 -12.13
C GLU A 155 -1.53 8.75 -12.29
N LEU A 156 -1.43 9.60 -11.27
CA LEU A 156 -0.35 10.56 -11.15
C LEU A 156 0.89 9.83 -10.64
N ARG A 157 1.90 9.66 -11.50
CA ARG A 157 3.14 8.95 -11.16
C ARG A 157 4.30 9.92 -10.98
N ILE A 158 4.78 10.06 -9.76
CA ILE A 158 5.90 10.93 -9.41
C ILE A 158 7.04 10.06 -8.90
N THR A 159 8.18 10.06 -9.62
CA THR A 159 9.40 9.37 -9.18
C THR A 159 10.36 10.38 -8.59
N VAL A 160 10.81 10.13 -7.37
CA VAL A 160 11.83 10.88 -6.63
C VAL A 160 13.07 9.99 -6.55
N PRO A 161 14.15 10.33 -7.28
CA PRO A 161 15.44 9.65 -7.15
C PRO A 161 16.09 9.88 -5.79
N GLU A 162 16.96 8.95 -5.38
CA GLU A 162 17.82 9.10 -4.20
C GLU A 162 18.76 10.29 -4.39
N GLY A 163 19.11 10.96 -3.29
CA GLY A 163 19.97 12.13 -3.26
C GLY A 163 19.33 13.44 -3.73
N TRP A 164 18.07 13.43 -4.20
CA TRP A 164 17.42 14.66 -4.62
C TRP A 164 17.14 15.60 -3.45
N ARG A 165 17.35 16.90 -3.67
CA ARG A 165 16.99 17.97 -2.75
C ARG A 165 15.50 18.25 -2.80
N ALA A 166 14.98 18.82 -1.74
CA ALA A 166 13.57 19.24 -1.67
C ALA A 166 13.19 20.17 -2.86
N SER A 167 14.05 21.10 -3.26
CA SER A 167 13.81 21.98 -4.40
C SER A 167 13.61 21.20 -5.72
N GLN A 168 14.41 20.19 -5.99
CA GLN A 168 14.28 19.34 -7.17
C GLN A 168 13.00 18.49 -7.13
N ILE A 169 12.61 18.05 -5.93
CA ILE A 169 11.36 17.33 -5.70
C ILE A 169 10.17 18.25 -5.99
N PHE A 170 10.21 19.50 -5.51
CA PHE A 170 9.15 20.48 -5.77
C PHE A 170 9.00 20.79 -7.27
N GLU A 171 10.11 20.98 -7.98
CA GLU A 171 10.09 21.16 -9.44
C GLU A 171 9.50 19.94 -10.15
N ARG A 172 9.82 18.73 -9.68
CA ARG A 172 9.27 17.50 -10.24
C ARG A 172 7.76 17.40 -9.99
N ILE A 173 7.29 17.71 -8.78
CA ILE A 173 5.86 17.74 -8.45
C ILE A 173 5.15 18.75 -9.36
N ALA A 174 5.66 19.98 -9.41
CA ALA A 174 5.10 21.06 -10.23
C ALA A 174 4.97 20.64 -11.71
N SER A 175 6.03 20.04 -12.26
CA SER A 175 6.06 19.59 -13.66
C SER A 175 5.11 18.44 -13.95
N VAL A 176 5.02 17.44 -13.08
CA VAL A 176 4.25 16.21 -13.34
C VAL A 176 2.78 16.41 -12.98
N ALA A 177 2.48 17.03 -11.84
CA ALA A 177 1.11 17.29 -11.39
C ALA A 177 0.49 18.54 -12.03
N GLN A 178 1.28 19.32 -12.81
CA GLN A 178 0.86 20.58 -13.41
C GLN A 178 0.35 21.63 -12.38
N ILE A 179 0.99 21.62 -11.20
CA ILE A 179 0.73 22.57 -10.11
C ILE A 179 1.79 23.67 -10.17
N PRO A 180 1.44 24.95 -9.96
CA PRO A 180 2.43 26.02 -9.88
C PRO A 180 3.50 25.74 -8.81
N LEU A 181 4.78 25.98 -9.10
CA LEU A 181 5.88 25.72 -8.17
C LEU A 181 5.68 26.43 -6.84
N GLU A 182 5.23 27.67 -6.88
CA GLU A 182 4.96 28.50 -5.70
C GLU A 182 3.89 27.88 -4.78
N GLU A 183 2.94 27.14 -5.36
CA GLU A 183 1.91 26.42 -4.59
C GLU A 183 2.51 25.20 -3.89
N VAL A 184 3.41 24.46 -4.55
CA VAL A 184 4.13 23.34 -3.95
C VAL A 184 5.03 23.82 -2.81
N GLU A 185 5.77 24.91 -3.03
CA GLU A 185 6.62 25.53 -2.01
C GLU A 185 5.80 26.04 -0.81
N ALA A 186 4.64 26.65 -1.08
CA ALA A 186 3.74 27.12 -0.03
C ALA A 186 3.17 25.96 0.80
N ALA A 187 2.77 24.85 0.15
CA ALA A 187 2.30 23.64 0.82
C ALA A 187 3.40 23.05 1.72
N ALA A 188 4.66 23.06 1.27
CA ALA A 188 5.81 22.56 2.05
C ALA A 188 6.06 23.36 3.33
N GLN A 189 5.62 24.64 3.42
CA GLN A 189 5.72 25.48 4.62
C GLN A 189 4.63 25.14 5.66
N ASP A 190 3.52 24.55 5.25
CA ASP A 190 2.48 24.09 6.18
C ASP A 190 2.83 22.69 6.74
N ARG A 191 3.73 22.68 7.71
CA ARG A 191 4.24 21.46 8.33
C ARG A 191 3.16 20.56 8.90
N ALA A 192 2.12 21.15 9.45
CA ALA A 192 1.01 20.38 10.05
C ALA A 192 0.18 19.70 8.97
N ALA A 193 -0.09 20.40 7.86
CA ALA A 193 -0.87 19.86 6.75
C ALA A 193 -0.16 18.70 6.03
N ILE A 194 1.17 18.79 5.85
CA ILE A 194 1.96 17.70 5.24
C ILE A 194 2.39 16.62 6.26
N GLY A 195 2.03 16.75 7.54
CA GLY A 195 2.37 15.78 8.57
C GLY A 195 3.87 15.74 8.91
N LEU A 196 4.62 16.83 8.68
CA LEU A 196 6.05 16.88 8.96
C LEU A 196 6.29 16.81 10.48
N PRO A 197 7.09 15.83 10.98
CA PRO A 197 7.33 15.66 12.40
C PRO A 197 8.09 16.84 13.02
N GLU A 198 7.92 17.03 14.35
CA GLU A 198 8.59 18.14 15.09
C GLU A 198 10.12 18.08 14.98
N GLN A 199 10.71 16.88 14.97
CA GLN A 199 12.16 16.68 14.84
C GLN A 199 12.74 17.11 13.49
N ALA A 200 11.92 17.31 12.45
CA ALA A 200 12.35 17.89 11.17
C ALA A 200 12.69 19.38 11.29
N ALA A 201 12.46 19.98 12.43
CA ALA A 201 12.56 21.42 12.67
C ALA A 201 11.73 22.22 11.63
N GLU A 202 12.28 23.28 11.03
CA GLU A 202 11.57 24.11 10.06
C GLU A 202 11.89 23.76 8.59
N ASN A 203 12.77 22.77 8.37
CA ASN A 203 13.24 22.41 7.03
C ASN A 203 12.82 20.97 6.71
N PRO A 204 12.01 20.74 5.66
CA PRO A 204 11.58 19.41 5.25
C PRO A 204 12.63 18.61 4.47
N GLU A 205 13.85 19.14 4.28
CA GLU A 205 14.92 18.47 3.57
C GLU A 205 15.20 17.08 4.14
N GLY A 206 15.27 16.07 3.26
CA GLY A 206 15.46 14.66 3.62
C GLY A 206 14.21 13.93 4.13
N TRP A 207 13.07 14.64 4.30
CA TRP A 207 11.83 14.02 4.76
C TRP A 207 10.87 13.60 3.64
N PHE A 208 11.23 13.84 2.38
CA PHE A 208 10.51 13.37 1.20
C PHE A 208 11.19 12.11 0.67
N ALA A 209 10.63 10.93 0.95
CA ALA A 209 11.28 9.66 0.63
C ALA A 209 11.57 9.49 -0.88
N ALA A 210 12.73 8.96 -1.19
CA ALA A 210 13.13 8.60 -2.54
C ALA A 210 12.43 7.31 -2.98
N THR A 211 11.37 7.44 -3.78
CA THR A 211 10.60 6.32 -4.33
C THR A 211 9.69 6.79 -5.48
N THR A 212 8.93 5.88 -6.06
CA THR A 212 7.86 6.21 -7.02
C THR A 212 6.52 6.22 -6.30
N TYR A 213 5.84 7.35 -6.37
CA TYR A 213 4.49 7.56 -5.85
C TYR A 213 3.46 7.35 -6.94
N ILE A 214 2.39 6.66 -6.60
CA ILE A 214 1.20 6.50 -7.43
C ILE A 214 0.06 7.14 -6.66
N LEU A 215 -0.48 8.23 -7.19
CA LEU A 215 -1.46 9.08 -6.53
C LEU A 215 -2.67 9.28 -7.45
N GLU A 216 -3.76 9.80 -6.89
CA GLU A 216 -4.91 10.21 -7.71
C GLU A 216 -4.51 11.38 -8.61
N PRO A 217 -5.08 11.44 -9.84
CA PRO A 217 -4.70 12.47 -10.82
C PRO A 217 -4.94 13.91 -10.37
N ASP A 218 -5.89 14.12 -9.46
CA ASP A 218 -6.30 15.41 -8.90
C ASP A 218 -5.69 15.70 -7.52
N ALA A 219 -4.68 14.91 -7.11
CA ALA A 219 -3.99 15.14 -5.85
C ALA A 219 -3.33 16.52 -5.83
N ASP A 220 -3.64 17.32 -4.81
CA ASP A 220 -3.04 18.63 -4.61
C ASP A 220 -1.61 18.56 -4.03
N ALA A 221 -0.91 19.68 -3.99
CA ALA A 221 0.48 19.75 -3.50
C ALA A 221 0.61 19.25 -2.06
N THR A 222 -0.36 19.55 -1.19
CA THR A 222 -0.36 19.11 0.21
C THR A 222 -0.49 17.59 0.33
N GLN A 223 -1.41 16.99 -0.42
CA GLN A 223 -1.61 15.54 -0.44
C GLN A 223 -0.37 14.81 -0.95
N ILE A 224 0.26 15.33 -2.02
CA ILE A 224 1.48 14.76 -2.59
C ILE A 224 2.61 14.79 -1.56
N LEU A 225 2.88 15.96 -0.96
CA LEU A 225 3.94 16.13 0.03
C LEU A 225 3.67 15.32 1.31
N ALA A 226 2.42 15.27 1.76
CA ALA A 226 2.02 14.45 2.91
C ALA A 226 2.28 12.96 2.66
N ALA A 227 1.99 12.44 1.47
CA ALA A 227 2.30 11.06 1.11
C ALA A 227 3.82 10.80 1.15
N MET A 228 4.65 11.77 0.72
CA MET A 228 6.11 11.66 0.75
C MET A 228 6.66 11.63 2.18
N VAL A 229 6.17 12.50 3.07
CA VAL A 229 6.52 12.52 4.50
C VAL A 229 6.05 11.25 5.20
N ALA A 230 4.83 10.80 4.93
CA ALA A 230 4.30 9.55 5.48
C ALA A 230 5.15 8.33 5.09
N GLN A 231 5.65 8.29 3.85
CA GLN A 231 6.55 7.23 3.39
C GLN A 231 7.87 7.25 4.18
N THR A 232 8.48 8.41 4.40
CA THR A 232 9.70 8.54 5.21
C THR A 232 9.47 8.05 6.64
N THR A 233 8.41 8.52 7.29
CA THR A 233 8.08 8.12 8.67
C THR A 233 7.77 6.63 8.78
N SER A 234 7.08 6.05 7.78
CA SER A 234 6.81 4.62 7.70
C SER A 234 8.10 3.80 7.54
N THR A 235 9.02 4.26 6.70
CA THR A 235 10.33 3.61 6.50
C THR A 235 11.13 3.62 7.81
N LEU A 236 11.26 4.76 8.47
CA LEU A 236 11.97 4.87 9.76
C LEU A 236 11.32 4.01 10.85
N ALA A 237 9.99 3.95 10.88
CA ALA A 237 9.26 3.10 11.81
C ALA A 237 9.49 1.60 11.53
N SER A 238 9.59 1.18 10.26
CA SER A 238 9.88 -0.21 9.90
C SER A 238 11.26 -0.67 10.37
N TYR A 239 12.23 0.25 10.40
CA TYR A 239 13.56 0.05 10.97
C TYR A 239 13.61 0.28 12.49
N GLN A 240 12.47 0.57 13.13
CA GLN A 240 12.36 0.81 14.56
C GLN A 240 13.25 1.98 15.06
N VAL A 241 13.47 2.99 14.22
CA VAL A 241 14.26 4.18 14.58
C VAL A 241 13.50 5.00 15.59
N PRO A 242 14.05 5.22 16.82
CA PRO A 242 13.45 6.08 17.82
C PRO A 242 13.19 7.49 17.27
N VAL A 243 12.05 8.10 17.65
CA VAL A 243 11.63 9.39 17.11
C VAL A 243 12.72 10.47 17.27
N GLU A 244 13.39 10.50 18.42
CA GLU A 244 14.48 11.44 18.75
C GLU A 244 15.73 11.26 17.89
N GLN A 245 15.91 10.11 17.24
CA GLN A 245 17.07 9.80 16.40
C GLN A 245 16.76 9.95 14.90
N GLN A 246 15.51 10.10 14.50
CA GLN A 246 15.10 10.09 13.10
C GLN A 246 15.78 11.18 12.27
N HIS A 247 15.88 12.40 12.81
CA HIS A 247 16.54 13.50 12.11
C HIS A 247 18.05 13.24 11.93
N GLU A 248 18.72 12.73 12.95
CA GLU A 248 20.13 12.36 12.91
C GLU A 248 20.38 11.25 11.89
N VAL A 249 19.55 10.20 11.88
CA VAL A 249 19.64 9.08 10.93
C VAL A 249 19.47 9.58 9.49
N LEU A 250 18.46 10.41 9.22
CA LEU A 250 18.25 10.98 7.89
C LEU A 250 19.40 11.90 7.46
N THR A 251 19.96 12.69 8.39
CA THR A 251 21.10 13.57 8.11
C THR A 251 22.34 12.75 7.71
N LYS A 252 22.68 11.74 8.51
CA LYS A 252 23.79 10.83 8.19
C LYS A 252 23.57 10.09 6.87
N ALA A 253 22.36 9.52 6.67
CA ALA A 253 22.03 8.79 5.47
C ALA A 253 22.10 9.67 4.21
N SER A 254 21.64 10.92 4.28
CA SER A 254 21.75 11.86 3.15
C SER A 254 23.19 12.21 2.78
N ILE A 255 24.09 12.27 3.75
CA ILE A 255 25.52 12.46 3.50
C ILE A 255 26.09 11.22 2.79
N ILE A 256 25.83 10.03 3.31
CA ILE A 256 26.29 8.77 2.72
C ILE A 256 25.82 8.63 1.28
N GLU A 257 24.55 9.01 1.00
CA GLU A 257 23.99 8.98 -0.35
C GLU A 257 24.82 9.78 -1.37
N HIS A 258 25.39 10.90 -0.92
CA HIS A 258 26.20 11.78 -1.79
C HIS A 258 27.70 11.47 -1.81
N GLU A 259 28.21 10.64 -0.90
CA GLU A 259 29.64 10.32 -0.77
C GLU A 259 30.00 8.96 -1.39
N VAL A 260 29.01 8.13 -1.73
CA VAL A 260 29.25 6.74 -2.14
C VAL A 260 29.03 6.55 -3.64
N ASN A 261 30.04 6.00 -4.31
CA ASN A 261 29.95 5.59 -5.72
C ASN A 261 29.59 4.10 -5.90
N ARG A 262 29.76 3.29 -4.83
CA ARG A 262 29.52 1.83 -4.85
C ARG A 262 28.73 1.41 -3.62
N ASP A 263 27.66 0.68 -3.83
CA ASP A 263 26.75 0.24 -2.73
C ASP A 263 27.51 -0.50 -1.62
N GLU A 264 28.53 -1.30 -1.97
CA GLU A 264 29.34 -2.06 -1.01
C GLU A 264 30.18 -1.19 -0.04
N ASP A 265 30.37 0.09 -0.35
CA ASP A 265 31.14 1.02 0.48
C ASP A 265 30.26 1.85 1.44
N ARG A 266 28.91 1.84 1.27
CA ARG A 266 27.96 2.61 2.12
C ARG A 266 28.19 2.38 3.61
N GLY A 267 28.27 1.12 4.03
CA GLY A 267 28.51 0.77 5.43
C GLY A 267 29.86 1.27 5.95
N LYS A 268 30.93 1.21 5.13
CA LYS A 268 32.26 1.71 5.53
C LYS A 268 32.27 3.23 5.65
N VAL A 269 31.61 3.96 4.74
CA VAL A 269 31.47 5.42 4.82
C VAL A 269 30.64 5.79 6.06
N ALA A 270 29.58 5.04 6.36
CA ALA A 270 28.82 5.21 7.61
C ALA A 270 29.74 5.02 8.84
N ARG A 271 30.59 4.02 8.86
CA ARG A 271 31.57 3.81 9.93
C ARG A 271 32.57 4.95 10.04
N VAL A 272 33.09 5.46 8.91
CA VAL A 272 34.00 6.63 8.93
C VAL A 272 33.27 7.85 9.54
N LEU A 273 32.00 8.07 9.15
CA LEU A 273 31.21 9.17 9.69
C LEU A 273 31.05 9.05 11.21
N GLU A 274 30.69 7.87 11.73
CA GLU A 274 30.60 7.61 13.17
C GLU A 274 31.93 7.82 13.89
N ASN A 275 33.04 7.31 13.32
CA ASN A 275 34.37 7.46 13.91
C ASN A 275 34.82 8.92 13.94
N ARG A 276 34.52 9.72 12.90
CA ARG A 276 34.81 11.17 12.89
C ARG A 276 33.96 11.93 13.91
N LEU A 277 32.67 11.60 14.02
CA LEU A 277 31.80 12.15 15.10
C LEU A 277 32.31 11.77 16.49
N ALA A 278 32.89 10.57 16.66
CA ALA A 278 33.58 10.13 17.87
C ALA A 278 34.99 10.72 18.02
N ASN A 279 35.39 11.65 17.15
CA ASN A 279 36.62 12.41 17.21
C ASN A 279 37.92 11.63 16.83
N CYS A 280 37.84 10.68 15.89
CA CYS A 280 39.04 9.96 15.42
C CYS A 280 40.06 10.88 14.72
N SER A 281 39.63 12.00 14.12
CA SER A 281 40.48 13.02 13.50
C SER A 281 41.07 14.02 14.51
N GLY A 282 40.55 14.07 15.73
CA GLY A 282 41.04 14.93 16.81
C GLY A 282 40.41 16.33 16.86
N ASP A 283 39.50 16.66 15.98
CA ASP A 283 38.83 17.96 15.85
C ASP A 283 37.30 17.90 15.82
N GLY A 284 36.71 16.69 15.73
CA GLY A 284 35.26 16.46 15.64
C GLY A 284 34.63 16.90 14.33
N LEU A 285 35.47 17.19 13.32
CA LEU A 285 35.01 17.59 11.98
C LEU A 285 34.73 16.35 11.12
N ILE A 286 33.57 16.30 10.49
CA ILE A 286 33.27 15.20 9.58
C ILE A 286 33.82 15.42 8.16
N GLY A 287 34.00 16.68 7.74
CA GLY A 287 34.78 17.09 6.59
C GLY A 287 34.29 16.55 5.26
N MET A 288 32.98 16.53 5.01
CA MET A 288 32.34 16.04 3.81
C MET A 288 32.13 17.16 2.80
N ASP A 289 32.57 16.96 1.55
CA ASP A 289 32.43 17.98 0.49
C ASP A 289 30.98 18.13 0.03
N SER A 290 30.20 17.06 0.07
CA SER A 290 28.76 17.06 -0.23
C SER A 290 27.97 18.06 0.61
N THR A 291 28.33 18.19 1.90
CA THR A 291 27.65 19.15 2.79
C THR A 291 27.97 20.61 2.42
N ILE A 292 29.23 20.89 2.04
CA ILE A 292 29.63 22.22 1.57
C ILE A 292 28.87 22.57 0.30
N ASN A 293 28.85 21.66 -0.68
CA ASN A 293 28.15 21.81 -1.96
C ASN A 293 26.64 22.06 -1.75
N TYR A 294 26.03 21.38 -0.77
CA TYR A 294 24.65 21.63 -0.42
C TYR A 294 24.44 23.08 0.06
N GLY A 295 25.29 23.54 0.98
CA GLY A 295 25.15 24.87 1.56
C GLY A 295 25.39 26.03 0.56
N VAL A 296 26.13 25.79 -0.54
CA VAL A 296 26.31 26.77 -1.63
C VAL A 296 25.35 26.57 -2.79
N GLY A 297 24.41 25.61 -2.69
CA GLY A 297 23.40 25.34 -3.72
C GLY A 297 23.92 24.57 -4.94
N ARG A 298 25.09 23.93 -4.85
CA ARG A 298 25.70 23.18 -5.94
C ARG A 298 25.36 21.68 -5.84
N SER A 299 25.14 21.04 -6.99
CA SER A 299 24.95 19.58 -7.09
C SER A 299 26.26 18.93 -7.51
N GLY A 300 27.03 18.40 -6.52
CA GLY A 300 28.30 17.69 -6.78
C GLY A 300 29.50 18.60 -7.13
N GLY A 301 30.59 17.96 -7.55
CA GLY A 301 31.86 18.62 -7.84
C GLY A 301 32.71 18.87 -6.60
N VAL A 302 33.94 19.35 -6.84
CA VAL A 302 34.91 19.68 -5.79
C VAL A 302 34.65 21.12 -5.32
N PRO A 303 34.51 21.38 -4.01
CA PRO A 303 34.36 22.74 -3.50
C PRO A 303 35.57 23.60 -3.82
N GLU A 304 35.33 24.87 -4.13
CA GLU A 304 36.39 25.85 -4.35
C GLU A 304 37.13 26.12 -3.04
N ARG A 305 38.41 26.60 -3.16
CA ARG A 305 39.23 26.89 -1.97
C ARG A 305 38.58 27.92 -1.02
N SER A 306 37.89 28.90 -1.58
CA SER A 306 37.11 29.90 -0.83
C SER A 306 35.97 29.28 -0.06
N GLU A 307 35.28 28.28 -0.60
CA GLU A 307 34.15 27.56 -0.01
C GLU A 307 34.60 26.65 1.14
N LEU A 308 35.81 26.00 0.97
CA LEU A 308 36.40 25.16 2.02
C LEU A 308 36.69 25.93 3.31
N THR A 309 36.91 27.25 3.22
CA THR A 309 37.22 28.12 4.35
C THR A 309 36.08 29.06 4.75
N ASN A 310 34.92 28.92 4.13
CA ASN A 310 33.76 29.76 4.41
C ASN A 310 33.06 29.31 5.70
N ALA A 311 33.26 30.07 6.79
CA ALA A 311 32.61 29.84 8.07
C ALA A 311 31.15 30.30 8.12
N ASP A 312 30.70 31.12 7.16
CA ASP A 312 29.31 31.59 7.10
C ASP A 312 28.37 30.50 6.51
N ASN A 313 28.93 29.46 5.88
CA ASN A 313 28.16 28.30 5.45
C ASN A 313 27.93 27.33 6.60
N PRO A 314 26.73 27.21 7.18
CA PRO A 314 26.46 26.33 8.33
C PRO A 314 26.59 24.84 7.97
N TYR A 315 26.61 24.48 6.70
CA TYR A 315 26.85 23.13 6.21
C TYR A 315 28.32 22.81 5.98
N ASN A 316 29.26 23.75 6.25
CA ASN A 316 30.67 23.49 6.09
C ASN A 316 31.21 22.64 7.25
N THR A 317 31.11 21.33 7.09
CA THR A 317 31.58 20.34 8.08
C THR A 317 33.10 20.21 8.17
N ARG A 318 33.87 21.00 7.40
CA ARG A 318 35.33 21.18 7.57
C ARG A 318 35.68 22.26 8.59
N ILE A 319 34.67 23.05 9.04
CA ILE A 319 34.82 24.16 10.00
C ILE A 319 33.91 23.95 11.20
N HIS A 320 32.66 23.54 10.96
CA HIS A 320 31.69 23.32 12.01
C HIS A 320 31.72 21.85 12.44
N PRO A 321 32.04 21.55 13.74
CA PRO A 321 32.07 20.18 14.22
C PRO A 321 30.66 19.58 14.33
N GLY A 322 30.58 18.26 14.17
CA GLY A 322 29.32 17.51 14.20
C GLY A 322 28.61 17.44 12.86
N LEU A 323 27.34 17.10 12.89
CA LEU A 323 26.49 17.00 11.71
C LEU A 323 26.03 18.39 11.24
N PRO A 324 25.73 18.56 9.94
CA PRO A 324 25.10 19.78 9.45
C PRO A 324 23.70 19.94 10.04
N PRO A 325 23.10 21.15 9.96
CA PRO A 325 21.80 21.46 10.58
C PRO A 325 20.65 20.57 10.13
N THR A 326 20.67 20.11 8.88
CA THR A 326 19.62 19.29 8.30
C THR A 326 20.22 18.20 7.40
N PRO A 327 19.43 17.20 6.96
CA PRO A 327 19.76 16.41 5.80
C PRO A 327 20.11 17.29 4.59
N ILE A 328 20.81 16.74 3.61
CA ILE A 328 21.26 17.44 2.40
C ILE A 328 20.60 16.90 1.10
N GLY A 329 19.62 16.04 1.26
CA GLY A 329 18.83 15.43 0.20
C GLY A 329 18.03 14.23 0.72
N ALA A 330 17.23 13.61 -0.14
CA ALA A 330 16.41 12.45 0.15
C ALA A 330 17.28 11.18 0.14
N PRO A 331 17.53 10.52 1.29
CA PRO A 331 18.33 9.30 1.31
C PRO A 331 17.53 8.10 0.80
N GLY A 332 18.22 7.16 0.17
CA GLY A 332 17.69 5.84 -0.14
C GLY A 332 17.64 4.91 1.08
N ALA A 333 16.89 3.82 0.96
CA ALA A 333 16.78 2.82 2.03
C ALA A 333 18.14 2.20 2.40
N ALA A 334 18.99 1.93 1.40
CA ALA A 334 20.32 1.37 1.62
C ALA A 334 21.26 2.30 2.43
N ALA A 335 21.13 3.62 2.25
CA ALA A 335 21.88 4.58 3.06
C ALA A 335 21.38 4.63 4.50
N ILE A 336 20.06 4.52 4.73
CA ILE A 336 19.47 4.43 6.07
C ILE A 336 19.95 3.15 6.77
N GLU A 337 19.91 2.00 6.10
CA GLU A 337 20.40 0.73 6.63
C GLU A 337 21.90 0.81 7.02
N ALA A 338 22.72 1.42 6.17
CA ALA A 338 24.14 1.61 6.44
C ALA A 338 24.42 2.45 7.70
N VAL A 339 23.58 3.45 7.97
CA VAL A 339 23.66 4.25 9.21
C VAL A 339 23.29 3.42 10.44
N LEU A 340 22.27 2.56 10.32
CA LEU A 340 21.74 1.80 11.46
C LEU A 340 22.63 0.62 11.86
N ASP A 341 23.32 0.01 10.91
CA ASP A 341 24.21 -1.14 11.14
C ASP A 341 25.55 -1.00 10.39
N PRO A 342 26.37 0.01 10.74
CA PRO A 342 27.68 0.19 10.12
C PRO A 342 28.63 -0.91 10.57
N PRO A 343 29.43 -1.52 9.66
CA PRO A 343 30.37 -2.58 10.01
C PRO A 343 31.43 -2.10 11.02
N GLU A 344 32.00 -3.00 11.77
CA GLU A 344 33.14 -2.69 12.64
C GLU A 344 34.35 -2.26 11.83
N GLY A 345 35.06 -1.24 12.29
CA GLY A 345 36.31 -0.74 11.65
C GLY A 345 36.83 0.52 12.34
N ASP A 346 38.10 0.77 12.20
CA ASP A 346 38.84 1.92 12.77
C ASP A 346 39.08 3.03 11.74
N TRP A 347 38.42 2.97 10.61
CA TRP A 347 38.60 3.92 9.50
C TRP A 347 38.17 5.33 9.91
N CYS A 348 39.10 6.28 9.67
CA CYS A 348 38.87 7.70 9.87
C CYS A 348 38.90 8.47 8.54
N TYR A 349 39.50 7.88 7.52
CA TYR A 349 39.71 8.48 6.22
C TYR A 349 39.30 7.54 5.11
N PHE A 350 38.81 8.10 4.01
CA PHE A 350 38.60 7.39 2.75
C PHE A 350 38.88 8.29 1.55
N VAL A 351 39.17 7.70 0.41
CA VAL A 351 39.30 8.38 -0.87
C VAL A 351 39.07 7.38 -2.00
N THR A 352 38.28 7.74 -2.98
CA THR A 352 38.19 6.99 -4.24
C THR A 352 39.47 7.21 -5.04
N VAL A 353 40.21 6.14 -5.30
CA VAL A 353 41.52 6.19 -5.97
C VAL A 353 41.43 5.99 -7.48
N ASP A 354 40.32 5.47 -7.95
CA ASP A 354 40.04 5.17 -9.35
C ASP A 354 38.55 5.46 -9.62
N LEU A 355 38.23 6.46 -10.45
CA LEU A 355 36.86 6.83 -10.75
C LEU A 355 36.15 5.92 -11.77
N ASP A 356 36.95 5.19 -12.60
CA ASP A 356 36.40 4.27 -13.59
C ASP A 356 35.81 3.02 -12.92
N THR A 357 36.52 2.51 -11.91
CA THR A 357 36.11 1.32 -11.14
C THR A 357 35.36 1.65 -9.89
N GLY A 358 35.44 2.90 -9.41
CA GLY A 358 34.89 3.34 -8.11
C GLY A 358 35.69 2.79 -6.91
N GLU A 359 36.93 2.27 -7.11
CA GLU A 359 37.75 1.74 -6.01
C GLU A 359 37.98 2.80 -4.95
N THR A 360 37.45 2.56 -3.74
CA THR A 360 37.60 3.44 -2.59
C THR A 360 38.46 2.76 -1.52
N ARG A 361 39.44 3.47 -1.00
CA ARG A 361 40.35 3.00 0.06
C ARG A 361 40.00 3.66 1.38
N PHE A 362 39.95 2.83 2.42
CA PHE A 362 39.60 3.21 3.79
C PHE A 362 40.80 2.93 4.71
N THR A 363 41.09 3.87 5.61
CA THR A 363 42.18 3.72 6.59
C THR A 363 41.93 4.54 7.85
N GLY A 364 42.51 4.09 8.99
CA GLY A 364 42.61 4.85 10.22
C GLY A 364 43.88 5.73 10.28
N ASP A 365 44.88 5.45 9.42
CA ASP A 365 46.19 6.13 9.40
C ASP A 365 46.19 7.30 8.42
N TYR A 366 46.48 8.51 8.92
CA TYR A 366 46.56 9.71 8.09
C TYR A 366 47.69 9.66 7.06
N SER A 367 48.84 9.01 7.37
CA SER A 367 49.97 8.91 6.44
C SER A 367 49.62 7.99 5.24
N GLU A 368 48.86 6.93 5.49
CA GLU A 368 48.34 6.06 4.43
C GLU A 368 47.27 6.80 3.59
N HIS A 369 46.43 7.61 4.23
CA HIS A 369 45.44 8.44 3.51
C HIS A 369 46.15 9.40 2.54
N LEU A 370 47.21 10.03 2.94
CA LEU A 370 48.02 10.90 2.03
C LEU A 370 48.57 10.12 0.83
N GLN A 371 48.99 8.87 1.03
CA GLN A 371 49.45 8.00 -0.08
C GLN A 371 48.27 7.67 -1.01
N ASN A 372 47.11 7.37 -0.45
CA ASN A 372 45.90 7.11 -1.25
C ASN A 372 45.43 8.35 -2.02
N GLN A 373 45.53 9.54 -1.44
CA GLN A 373 45.29 10.80 -2.18
C GLN A 373 46.27 11.00 -3.33
N GLU A 374 47.55 10.59 -3.19
CA GLU A 374 48.52 10.66 -4.28
C GLU A 374 48.17 9.69 -5.41
N LEU A 375 47.66 8.50 -5.11
CA LEU A 375 47.14 7.58 -6.13
C LEU A 375 46.00 8.20 -6.91
N PHE A 376 45.07 8.85 -6.24
CA PHE A 376 43.96 9.59 -6.91
C PHE A 376 44.47 10.70 -7.82
N ARG A 377 45.44 11.50 -7.37
CA ARG A 377 46.08 12.56 -8.21
C ARG A 377 46.74 11.97 -9.45
N GLN A 378 47.42 10.82 -9.31
CA GLN A 378 48.06 10.11 -10.43
C GLN A 378 46.98 9.59 -11.41
N TRP A 379 45.88 9.08 -10.89
CA TRP A 379 44.74 8.66 -11.71
C TRP A 379 44.20 9.85 -12.53
N LEU A 380 43.93 11.01 -11.89
CA LEU A 380 43.50 12.22 -12.57
C LEU A 380 44.46 12.71 -13.64
N ALA A 381 45.78 12.65 -13.37
CA ALA A 381 46.81 13.04 -14.33
C ALA A 381 46.84 12.13 -15.57
N ASN A 382 46.49 10.84 -15.40
CA ASN A 382 46.46 9.86 -16.48
C ASN A 382 45.12 9.84 -17.24
N ASN A 383 44.06 10.39 -16.63
CA ASN A 383 42.72 10.42 -17.17
C ASN A 383 42.16 11.86 -17.12
N PRO A 384 42.71 12.79 -17.97
CA PRO A 384 42.23 14.17 -17.98
C PRO A 384 40.78 14.23 -18.43
N THR A 385 39.91 14.80 -17.60
CA THR A 385 38.50 15.08 -17.95
C THR A 385 38.45 16.29 -18.86
N GLU A 386 37.57 16.33 -19.84
CA GLU A 386 37.40 17.44 -20.80
C GLU A 386 37.14 18.83 -20.13
N GLU A 387 36.81 18.84 -18.81
CA GLU A 387 36.57 20.08 -18.04
C GLU A 387 37.88 20.83 -17.63
N THR A 388 39.06 20.29 -17.85
CA THR A 388 40.35 20.94 -17.47
C THR A 388 40.99 21.77 -18.58
N GLU A 389 40.35 21.90 -19.73
CA GLU A 389 40.83 22.72 -20.86
C GLU A 389 40.02 24.03 -21.10
N GLY A 390 39.36 24.57 -20.07
CA GLY A 390 38.57 25.82 -20.17
C GLY A 390 39.15 26.95 -19.32
#